data_6f864216150bec5e833b1f3705b78426
#
_entry.id   6f864216150bec5e833b1f3705b78426
#
_cell.length_a   1.000
_cell.length_b   1.000
_cell.length_c   1.000
_cell.angle_alpha   90.00
_cell.angle_beta   90.00
_cell.angle_gamma   90.00
#
_symmetry.space_group_name_H-M   'P 1'
#
loop_
_entity.id
_entity.type
_entity.pdbx_description
1 polymer ?
#
loop_
_entity_poly.entity_id
_entity_poly.type
_entity_poly.pdbx_seq_one_letter_code
_entity_poly.pdbx_strand_id
1 'polypeptide(L)'
;MAEVIWRPQALRDLEAIEAYYEKVAPDFAPLFVAGAFETAARLRDFPRAGRIVPEIGDEAIRELLYRQYRIIYIVIGDAAEVLTVYHSARQFGGLG
;
A
#
# COMPACT_ATOMS: atom_id res chain seq x y z
N MET A 1 8.20 -6.71 -16.98
CA MET A 1 8.32 -6.08 -15.66
C MET A 1 7.21 -5.04 -15.51
N ALA A 2 6.47 -5.09 -14.42
CA ALA A 2 5.38 -4.16 -14.21
C ALA A 2 5.89 -2.80 -13.73
N GLU A 3 5.18 -1.76 -14.09
CA GLU A 3 5.41 -0.43 -13.55
C GLU A 3 4.65 -0.32 -12.21
N VAL A 4 5.29 0.22 -11.19
CA VAL A 4 4.65 0.46 -9.88
C VAL A 4 4.41 1.95 -9.73
N ILE A 5 3.13 2.32 -9.65
CA ILE A 5 2.71 3.71 -9.58
C ILE A 5 2.02 3.94 -8.23
N TRP A 6 2.41 5.01 -7.54
CA TRP A 6 1.75 5.43 -6.32
C TRP A 6 0.77 6.55 -6.64
N ARG A 7 -0.52 6.28 -6.49
CA ARG A 7 -1.53 7.32 -6.72
C ARG A 7 -1.45 8.40 -5.62
N PRO A 8 -1.91 9.62 -5.91
CA PRO A 8 -1.83 10.72 -4.93
C PRO A 8 -2.45 10.39 -3.58
N GLN A 9 -3.59 9.67 -3.55
CA GLN A 9 -4.21 9.29 -2.28
C GLN A 9 -3.29 8.39 -1.45
N ALA A 10 -2.62 7.45 -2.10
CA ALA A 10 -1.70 6.54 -1.40
C ALA A 10 -0.52 7.30 -0.80
N LEU A 11 0.00 8.29 -1.53
CA LEU A 11 1.09 9.14 -1.02
C LEU A 11 0.61 9.98 0.16
N ARG A 12 -0.60 10.53 0.10
CA ARG A 12 -1.17 11.27 1.23
C ARG A 12 -1.35 10.40 2.45
N ASP A 13 -1.81 9.16 2.26
CA ASP A 13 -1.96 8.20 3.36
C ASP A 13 -0.61 7.90 4.00
N LEU A 14 0.42 7.69 3.17
CA LEU A 14 1.77 7.41 3.64
C LEU A 14 2.34 8.59 4.42
N GLU A 15 2.13 9.81 3.93
CA GLU A 15 2.56 11.02 4.62
C GLU A 15 1.89 11.18 5.99
N ALA A 16 0.60 10.85 6.08
CA ALA A 16 -0.12 10.92 7.35
C ALA A 16 0.44 9.93 8.37
N ILE A 17 0.79 8.72 7.91
CA ILE A 17 1.38 7.71 8.78
C ILE A 17 2.78 8.14 9.22
N GLU A 18 3.57 8.69 8.29
CA GLU A 18 4.90 9.23 8.60
C GLU A 18 4.82 10.32 9.65
N ALA A 19 3.87 11.25 9.52
CA ALA A 19 3.67 12.33 10.48
C ALA A 19 3.33 11.79 11.88
N TYR A 20 2.55 10.71 11.95
CA TYR A 20 2.27 10.05 13.22
C TYR A 20 3.56 9.50 13.84
N TYR A 21 4.37 8.78 13.07
CA TYR A 21 5.62 8.22 13.59
C TYR A 21 6.64 9.31 13.94
N GLU A 22 6.65 10.43 13.24
CA GLU A 22 7.52 11.54 13.61
C GLU A 22 7.26 12.05 15.03
N LYS A 23 6.01 11.92 15.50
CA LYS A 23 5.65 12.32 16.86
C LYS A 23 6.01 11.25 17.90
N VAL A 24 5.79 9.97 17.59
CA VAL A 24 5.88 8.91 18.60
C VAL A 24 7.18 8.11 18.52
N ALA A 25 7.82 8.07 17.34
CA ALA A 25 9.04 7.30 17.09
C ALA A 25 9.80 7.93 15.92
N PRO A 26 10.39 9.15 16.11
CA PRO A 26 10.95 9.91 14.98
C PRO A 26 12.05 9.18 14.21
N ASP A 27 12.85 8.35 14.89
CA ASP A 27 13.90 7.59 14.21
C ASP A 27 13.34 6.49 13.31
N PHE A 28 12.13 6.04 13.59
CA PHE A 28 11.46 5.01 12.80
C PHE A 28 10.73 5.58 11.58
N ALA A 29 10.29 6.83 11.62
CA ALA A 29 9.48 7.41 10.54
C ALA A 29 10.07 7.23 9.14
N PRO A 30 11.36 7.58 8.89
CA PRO A 30 11.93 7.36 7.56
C PRO A 30 12.09 5.89 7.20
N LEU A 31 12.33 5.03 8.19
CA LEU A 31 12.43 3.58 7.95
C LEU A 31 11.10 2.99 7.54
N PHE A 32 10.00 3.48 8.14
CA PHE A 32 8.67 3.03 7.76
C PHE A 32 8.38 3.36 6.29
N VAL A 33 8.65 4.60 5.88
CA VAL A 33 8.41 5.04 4.51
C VAL A 33 9.23 4.23 3.52
N ALA A 34 10.52 4.07 3.80
CA ALA A 34 11.41 3.27 2.93
C ALA A 34 10.91 1.83 2.81
N GLY A 35 10.50 1.23 3.92
CA GLY A 35 9.98 -0.15 3.91
C GLY A 35 8.69 -0.30 3.13
N ALA A 36 7.80 0.72 3.17
CA ALA A 36 6.58 0.71 2.38
C ALA A 36 6.90 0.71 0.87
N PHE A 37 7.83 1.56 0.44
CA PHE A 37 8.24 1.60 -0.96
C PHE A 37 8.93 0.30 -1.39
N GLU A 38 9.78 -0.27 -0.55
CA GLU A 38 10.43 -1.55 -0.84
C GLU A 38 9.42 -2.69 -0.96
N THR A 39 8.42 -2.71 -0.09
CA THR A 39 7.37 -3.72 -0.13
C THR A 39 6.61 -3.64 -1.45
N ALA A 40 6.20 -2.44 -1.85
CA ALA A 40 5.48 -2.24 -3.11
C ALA A 40 6.36 -2.52 -4.33
N ALA A 41 7.68 -2.32 -4.22
CA ALA A 41 8.60 -2.55 -5.35
C ALA A 41 8.61 -4.01 -5.82
N ARG A 42 8.22 -4.96 -4.97
CA ARG A 42 8.09 -6.38 -5.35
C ARG A 42 7.09 -6.58 -6.49
N LEU A 43 6.14 -5.66 -6.61
CA LEU A 43 5.10 -5.74 -7.64
C LEU A 43 5.65 -5.56 -9.05
N ARG A 44 6.87 -5.06 -9.20
CA ARG A 44 7.54 -4.98 -10.51
C ARG A 44 7.70 -6.35 -11.14
N ASP A 45 8.08 -7.34 -10.34
CA ASP A 45 8.32 -8.68 -10.81
C ASP A 45 7.10 -9.57 -10.64
N PHE A 46 6.29 -9.32 -9.62
CA PHE A 46 5.15 -10.16 -9.27
C PHE A 46 3.93 -9.29 -8.98
N PRO A 47 3.30 -8.72 -10.02
CA PRO A 47 2.16 -7.80 -9.82
C PRO A 47 0.96 -8.44 -9.14
N ARG A 48 0.84 -9.76 -9.20
CA ARG A 48 -0.25 -10.49 -8.55
C ARG A 48 0.17 -11.18 -7.25
N ALA A 49 1.30 -10.77 -6.67
CA ALA A 49 1.81 -11.35 -5.43
C ALA A 49 0.89 -11.11 -4.23
N GLY A 50 0.18 -9.98 -4.20
CA GLY A 50 -0.76 -9.68 -3.12
C GLY A 50 -2.01 -10.54 -3.21
N ARG A 51 -2.68 -10.73 -2.07
CA ARG A 51 -3.95 -11.44 -2.06
C ARG A 51 -5.07 -10.54 -2.57
N ILE A 52 -6.13 -11.14 -3.07
CA ILE A 52 -7.33 -10.40 -3.43
C ILE A 52 -7.90 -9.77 -2.15
N VAL A 53 -8.26 -8.48 -2.21
CA VAL A 53 -8.87 -7.80 -1.06
C VAL A 53 -10.21 -8.46 -0.77
N PRO A 54 -10.38 -9.11 0.40
CA PRO A 54 -11.58 -9.91 0.66
C PRO A 54 -12.87 -9.11 0.64
N GLU A 55 -12.81 -7.86 1.09
CA GLU A 55 -13.99 -6.98 1.15
C GLU A 55 -14.50 -6.59 -0.23
N ILE A 56 -13.66 -6.68 -1.26
CA ILE A 56 -14.00 -6.27 -2.62
C ILE A 56 -14.23 -7.48 -3.51
N GLY A 57 -13.38 -8.49 -3.43
CA GLY A 57 -13.52 -9.73 -4.20
C GLY A 57 -13.19 -9.60 -5.68
N ASP A 58 -12.50 -8.54 -6.10
CA ASP A 58 -12.09 -8.32 -7.48
C ASP A 58 -10.64 -8.79 -7.65
N GLU A 59 -10.39 -9.68 -8.62
CA GLU A 59 -9.06 -10.22 -8.86
C GLU A 59 -8.01 -9.16 -9.19
N ALA A 60 -8.42 -8.02 -9.72
CA ALA A 60 -7.50 -6.93 -10.07
C ALA A 60 -7.09 -6.11 -8.85
N ILE A 61 -7.88 -6.14 -7.78
CA ILE A 61 -7.63 -5.32 -6.58
C ILE A 61 -7.07 -6.19 -5.49
N ARG A 62 -5.81 -5.95 -5.17
CA ARG A 62 -5.05 -6.80 -4.27
C ARG A 62 -4.39 -5.99 -3.17
N GLU A 63 -3.85 -6.68 -2.18
CA GLU A 63 -3.16 -6.04 -1.07
C GLU A 63 -1.89 -6.79 -0.72
N LEU A 64 -0.89 -6.01 -0.28
CA LEU A 64 0.29 -6.52 0.40
C LEU A 64 0.19 -6.12 1.86
N LEU A 65 0.56 -7.02 2.74
CA LEU A 65 0.63 -6.69 4.16
C LEU A 65 2.02 -6.13 4.45
N TYR A 66 2.04 -4.97 5.10
CA TYR A 66 3.28 -4.34 5.52
C TYR A 66 3.10 -3.89 6.96
N ARG A 67 3.76 -4.58 7.90
CA ARG A 67 3.59 -4.35 9.32
C ARG A 67 2.10 -4.43 9.68
N GLN A 68 1.54 -3.39 10.27
CA GLN A 68 0.12 -3.33 10.64
C GLN A 68 -0.73 -2.64 9.59
N TYR A 69 -0.23 -2.52 8.36
CA TYR A 69 -0.91 -1.81 7.27
C TYR A 69 -1.16 -2.72 6.09
N ARG A 70 -2.19 -2.36 5.33
CA ARG A 70 -2.54 -2.98 4.06
C ARG A 70 -2.18 -2.00 2.95
N ILE A 71 -1.32 -2.41 2.05
CA ILE A 71 -1.00 -1.62 0.84
C ILE A 71 -1.92 -2.15 -0.25
N ILE A 72 -2.98 -1.41 -0.54
CA ILE A 72 -4.00 -1.82 -1.50
C ILE A 72 -3.66 -1.25 -2.87
N TYR A 73 -3.67 -2.12 -3.88
CA TYR A 73 -3.29 -1.74 -5.24
C TYR A 73 -4.20 -2.40 -6.25
N ILE A 74 -4.20 -1.85 -7.47
CA ILE A 74 -4.94 -2.42 -8.61
C ILE A 74 -3.95 -2.78 -9.71
N VAL A 75 -4.17 -3.92 -10.35
CA VAL A 75 -3.39 -4.35 -11.52
C VAL A 75 -4.13 -3.89 -12.77
N ILE A 76 -3.51 -3.03 -13.55
CA ILE A 76 -4.07 -2.51 -14.79
C ILE A 76 -3.03 -2.71 -15.88
N GLY A 77 -3.28 -3.63 -16.84
CA GLY A 77 -2.33 -3.94 -17.88
C GLY A 77 -0.97 -4.32 -17.30
N ASP A 78 0.06 -3.55 -17.64
CA ASP A 78 1.43 -3.77 -17.18
C ASP A 78 1.78 -2.94 -15.94
N ALA A 79 0.78 -2.38 -15.26
CA ALA A 79 1.02 -1.53 -14.11
C ALA A 79 0.35 -2.09 -12.85
N ALA A 80 1.00 -1.86 -11.72
CA ALA A 80 0.41 -2.03 -10.40
C ALA A 80 0.33 -0.62 -9.77
N GLU A 81 -0.89 -0.14 -9.54
CA GLU A 81 -1.10 1.20 -9.02
C GLU A 81 -1.54 1.14 -7.58
N VAL A 82 -0.72 1.67 -6.68
CA VAL A 82 -1.05 1.70 -5.26
C VAL A 82 -2.14 2.75 -5.03
N LEU A 83 -3.26 2.31 -4.49
CA LEU A 83 -4.46 3.12 -4.30
C LEU A 83 -4.49 3.79 -2.93
N THR A 84 -4.11 3.05 -1.90
CA THR A 84 -4.17 3.53 -0.52
C THR A 84 -3.29 2.67 0.38
N VAL A 85 -2.88 3.25 1.51
CA VAL A 85 -2.24 2.52 2.61
C VAL A 85 -3.17 2.62 3.80
N TYR A 86 -3.58 1.48 4.34
CA TYR A 86 -4.69 1.40 5.28
C TYR A 86 -4.32 0.56 6.49
N HIS A 87 -4.59 1.07 7.70
CA HIS A 87 -4.29 0.32 8.91
C HIS A 87 -5.20 -0.91 9.00
N SER A 88 -4.61 -2.08 9.20
CA SER A 88 -5.35 -3.35 9.14
C SER A 88 -6.41 -3.50 10.23
N ALA A 89 -6.25 -2.80 11.36
CA ALA A 89 -7.22 -2.84 12.46
C ALA A 89 -8.45 -1.96 12.23
N ARG A 90 -8.40 -1.04 11.23
CA ARG A 90 -9.55 -0.19 10.92
C ARG A 90 -10.54 -0.95 10.08
N GLN A 91 -11.82 -0.62 10.25
CA GLN A 91 -12.86 -1.18 9.41
C GLN A 91 -12.73 -0.60 7.99
N PHE A 92 -12.59 -1.48 7.00
CA PHE A 92 -12.44 -1.05 5.61
C PHE A 92 -13.80 -0.67 5.03
N GLY A 93 -13.94 0.61 4.62
CA GLY A 93 -15.18 1.14 4.07
C GLY A 93 -15.26 1.10 2.54
N GLY A 94 -14.25 0.53 1.87
CA GLY A 94 -14.18 0.49 0.42
C GLY A 94 -13.23 1.54 -0.15
N LEU A 95 -13.21 1.66 -1.48
CA LEU A 95 -12.31 2.54 -2.20
C LEU A 95 -12.98 3.83 -2.71
N GLY A 96 -14.20 4.02 -2.30
CA GLY A 96 -15.00 5.15 -2.78
C GLY A 96 -14.55 6.50 -2.27
#